data_0e31ab2c090805bfe0d9ae481f4956cb
#
_entry.id   0e31ab2c090805bfe0d9ae481f4956cb
#
_cell.length_a   1.000
_cell.length_b   1.000
_cell.length_c   1.000
_cell.angle_alpha   90.00
_cell.angle_beta   90.00
_cell.angle_gamma   90.00
#
_symmetry.space_group_name_H-M   'P 1'
#
loop_
_entity.id
_entity.type
_entity.pdbx_description
1 polymer ?
#
loop_
_entity_poly.entity_id
_entity_poly.type
_entity_poly.pdbx_seq_one_letter_code
_entity_poly.pdbx_strand_id
1 'polypeptide(L)'
;MARFYALTCTLLVIYAAVISRSQEQYTCDSDTTLPSRLVREIRKYKPIVDKVIDTVVYGDEQNVTYEELAKFVDTFGARPSGSKSLEDSIDYMFDMLRGQGLDFVHTENASVVNWQRGHEEAWMVEPRLKRMDILGLGNSVSTPPGGITAPVLVIGCFDELEENSSKAKGKIVVFNQEFVTYGKTLNYRVQGASAAAKAGAVAALVRSLTPMSINSPHTGYMKYDENVTRIPTASITVEDAELLARLQERGSEPVVKLVMGAKSLPPASSRNTIAEIRGDSIPEEVVLISGHLDSWDVGQGAMDDGAGAFISWRALAVLRRLGLTPRRTLRCVLWTGEELHTAGAMEYFRRHFSREQHLMNLVMESDSGTFRPLGLSYSGSNEQARCIVAEVLRLFAPINATRLTLGASAPDLSSWIKEGVPGASLSTANEKYFYFHHTEADTMSVLDRHELDLCTALWAAASYIFADLSVRLPR
;
A
#
# COMPACT_ATOMS: atom_id res chain seq x y z
N MET A 1 37.76 -16.97 -12.43
CA MET A 1 36.66 -16.30 -13.19
C MET A 1 35.42 -15.95 -12.35
N ALA A 2 35.20 -16.54 -11.18
CA ALA A 2 34.04 -16.25 -10.32
C ALA A 2 34.04 -14.87 -9.61
N ARG A 3 35.17 -14.15 -9.60
CA ARG A 3 35.25 -12.81 -8.95
C ARG A 3 34.83 -11.64 -9.84
N PHE A 4 34.59 -11.83 -11.13
CA PHE A 4 34.17 -10.74 -12.03
C PHE A 4 32.68 -10.58 -12.15
N TYR A 5 31.87 -11.60 -11.87
CA TYR A 5 30.40 -11.58 -12.05
C TYR A 5 29.65 -10.96 -10.86
N ALA A 6 30.22 -11.07 -9.66
CA ALA A 6 29.66 -10.34 -8.49
C ALA A 6 29.79 -8.82 -8.62
N LEU A 7 30.71 -8.34 -9.48
CA LEU A 7 30.99 -6.90 -9.61
C LEU A 7 29.94 -6.14 -10.43
N THR A 8 29.24 -6.76 -11.37
CA THR A 8 28.27 -6.06 -12.24
C THR A 8 26.95 -5.77 -11.53
N CYS A 9 26.40 -6.73 -10.79
CA CYS A 9 25.22 -6.46 -9.95
C CYS A 9 25.58 -5.60 -8.72
N THR A 10 26.77 -5.77 -8.13
CA THR A 10 27.26 -5.02 -6.97
C THR A 10 27.63 -3.56 -7.31
N LEU A 11 28.15 -3.27 -8.49
CA LEU A 11 28.45 -1.88 -8.91
C LEU A 11 27.20 -1.03 -9.12
N LEU A 12 26.09 -1.63 -9.57
CA LEU A 12 24.79 -0.96 -9.61
C LEU A 12 24.23 -0.68 -8.20
N VAL A 13 24.50 -1.54 -7.23
CA VAL A 13 24.10 -1.38 -5.83
C VAL A 13 24.92 -0.28 -5.12
N ILE A 14 26.23 -0.22 -5.37
CA ILE A 14 27.08 0.85 -4.76
C ILE A 14 26.71 2.24 -5.31
N TYR A 15 26.33 2.37 -6.58
CA TYR A 15 25.82 3.62 -7.13
C TYR A 15 24.41 3.97 -6.62
N ALA A 16 23.61 2.96 -6.22
CA ALA A 16 22.27 3.13 -5.65
C ALA A 16 22.29 3.42 -4.14
N ALA A 17 23.26 2.91 -3.39
CA ALA A 17 23.43 3.17 -1.95
C ALA A 17 23.81 4.64 -1.65
N VAL A 18 24.37 5.36 -2.63
CA VAL A 18 24.65 6.80 -2.50
C VAL A 18 23.41 7.67 -2.72
N ILE A 19 22.25 7.10 -3.16
CA ILE A 19 20.99 7.83 -3.36
C ILE A 19 19.84 7.13 -2.62
N SER A 20 20.04 6.69 -1.40
CA SER A 20 19.00 6.74 -0.38
C SER A 20 18.95 8.18 0.14
N ARG A 21 18.60 9.12 -0.75
CA ARG A 21 18.13 10.42 -0.28
C ARG A 21 16.85 10.13 0.49
N SER A 22 16.88 10.28 1.81
CA SER A 22 15.70 10.69 2.56
C SER A 22 14.96 11.66 1.65
N GLN A 23 13.68 11.42 1.33
CA GLN A 23 12.91 12.36 0.50
C GLN A 23 13.11 13.73 1.13
N GLU A 24 13.83 14.62 0.43
CA GLU A 24 14.19 15.92 0.98
C GLU A 24 12.90 16.67 1.30
N GLN A 25 12.85 17.22 2.52
CA GLN A 25 11.73 18.06 2.92
C GLN A 25 11.63 19.22 1.93
N TYR A 26 10.47 19.35 1.29
CA TYR A 26 10.18 20.50 0.47
C TYR A 26 10.00 21.73 1.36
N THR A 27 10.73 22.79 1.06
CA THR A 27 10.61 24.05 1.77
C THR A 27 10.02 25.10 0.84
N CYS A 28 9.11 25.90 1.35
CA CYS A 28 8.50 27.01 0.63
C CYS A 28 8.59 28.27 1.48
N ASP A 29 9.03 29.37 0.85
CA ASP A 29 8.82 30.71 1.41
C ASP A 29 7.42 31.17 1.02
N SER A 30 6.45 30.84 1.85
CA SER A 30 5.04 31.15 1.61
C SER A 30 4.76 32.66 1.61
N ASP A 31 5.56 33.46 2.30
CA ASP A 31 5.34 34.90 2.36
C ASP A 31 5.73 35.62 1.04
N THR A 32 6.60 34.99 0.22
CA THR A 32 6.95 35.51 -1.12
C THR A 32 6.20 34.80 -2.26
N THR A 33 5.84 33.52 -2.09
CA THR A 33 5.21 32.71 -3.14
C THR A 33 3.68 32.77 -3.12
N LEU A 34 3.08 32.95 -1.94
CA LEU A 34 1.62 33.01 -1.78
C LEU A 34 1.12 34.45 -1.57
N PRO A 35 -0.08 34.76 -2.07
CA PRO A 35 -0.74 36.03 -1.70
C PRO A 35 -0.90 36.14 -0.19
N SER A 36 -0.50 37.27 0.41
CA SER A 36 -0.59 37.49 1.87
C SER A 36 -2.01 37.28 2.44
N ARG A 37 -3.05 37.47 1.61
CA ARG A 37 -4.44 37.16 2.01
C ARG A 37 -4.62 35.67 2.24
N LEU A 38 -4.08 34.82 1.36
CA LEU A 38 -4.20 33.37 1.45
C LEU A 38 -3.41 32.83 2.66
N VAL A 39 -2.20 33.33 2.87
CA VAL A 39 -1.40 32.96 4.07
C VAL A 39 -2.17 33.29 5.35
N ARG A 40 -2.78 34.48 5.43
CA ARG A 40 -3.62 34.85 6.57
C ARG A 40 -4.88 33.99 6.70
N GLU A 41 -5.47 33.57 5.58
CA GLU A 41 -6.62 32.66 5.59
C GLU A 41 -6.19 31.29 6.16
N ILE A 42 -5.12 30.69 5.67
CA ILE A 42 -4.60 29.40 6.16
C ILE A 42 -4.31 29.48 7.66
N ARG A 43 -3.64 30.53 8.13
CA ARG A 43 -3.32 30.69 9.57
C ARG A 43 -4.55 30.82 10.46
N LYS A 44 -5.70 31.23 9.96
CA LYS A 44 -6.96 31.27 10.71
C LYS A 44 -7.52 29.89 11.06
N TYR A 45 -7.07 28.83 10.39
CA TYR A 45 -7.47 27.47 10.73
C TYR A 45 -6.78 26.91 11.99
N LYS A 46 -5.77 27.59 12.53
CA LYS A 46 -5.05 27.12 13.73
C LYS A 46 -5.98 26.70 14.88
N PRO A 47 -7.02 27.49 15.28
CA PRO A 47 -7.94 27.06 16.33
C PRO A 47 -8.76 25.80 15.99
N ILE A 48 -9.05 25.57 14.71
CA ILE A 48 -9.74 24.35 14.25
C ILE A 48 -8.78 23.16 14.35
N VAL A 49 -7.53 23.31 13.90
CA VAL A 49 -6.50 22.28 14.03
C VAL A 49 -6.30 21.90 15.48
N ASP A 50 -6.14 22.92 16.38
CA ASP A 50 -6.00 22.68 17.81
C ASP A 50 -7.19 21.93 18.38
N LYS A 51 -8.41 22.35 18.04
CA LYS A 51 -9.64 21.69 18.50
C LYS A 51 -9.72 20.23 18.03
N VAL A 52 -9.34 19.93 16.79
CA VAL A 52 -9.31 18.54 16.28
C VAL A 52 -8.25 17.73 17.03
N ILE A 53 -7.03 18.26 17.23
CA ILE A 53 -5.97 17.61 17.98
C ILE A 53 -6.44 17.35 19.43
N ASP A 54 -6.97 18.37 20.10
CA ASP A 54 -7.45 18.25 21.50
C ASP A 54 -8.55 17.18 21.61
N THR A 55 -9.47 17.11 20.63
CA THR A 55 -10.57 16.14 20.65
C THR A 55 -10.07 14.72 20.41
N VAL A 56 -9.21 14.52 19.40
CA VAL A 56 -8.82 13.18 18.94
C VAL A 56 -7.67 12.61 19.77
N VAL A 57 -6.71 13.45 20.15
CA VAL A 57 -5.48 12.96 20.80
C VAL A 57 -5.59 12.99 22.32
N TYR A 58 -6.32 13.96 22.87
CA TYR A 58 -6.38 14.20 24.32
C TYR A 58 -7.78 14.21 24.91
N GLY A 59 -8.82 14.13 24.09
CA GLY A 59 -10.21 14.29 24.49
C GLY A 59 -11.06 13.02 24.33
N ASP A 60 -12.36 13.25 24.07
CA ASP A 60 -13.37 12.18 24.06
C ASP A 60 -13.22 11.19 22.91
N GLU A 61 -12.42 11.51 21.88
CA GLU A 61 -12.14 10.63 20.73
C GLU A 61 -10.80 9.89 20.85
N GLN A 62 -10.08 10.06 21.97
CA GLN A 62 -8.81 9.40 22.22
C GLN A 62 -8.95 7.87 22.16
N ASN A 63 -8.08 7.20 21.41
CA ASN A 63 -8.06 5.76 21.14
C ASN A 63 -9.28 5.20 20.40
N VAL A 64 -10.28 6.00 20.04
CA VAL A 64 -11.52 5.51 19.40
C VAL A 64 -11.19 4.87 18.06
N THR A 65 -10.34 5.48 17.24
CA THR A 65 -9.93 4.91 15.94
C THR A 65 -9.29 3.52 16.13
N TYR A 66 -8.43 3.37 17.13
CA TYR A 66 -7.77 2.08 17.42
C TYR A 66 -8.77 1.01 17.87
N GLU A 67 -9.68 1.35 18.81
CA GLU A 67 -10.66 0.38 19.34
C GLU A 67 -11.65 -0.07 18.25
N GLU A 68 -12.10 0.84 17.40
CA GLU A 68 -12.99 0.51 16.30
C GLU A 68 -12.29 -0.33 15.22
N LEU A 69 -11.04 -0.01 14.90
CA LEU A 69 -10.22 -0.84 14.00
C LEU A 69 -9.96 -2.23 14.59
N ALA A 70 -9.58 -2.31 15.87
CA ALA A 70 -9.36 -3.59 16.55
C ALA A 70 -10.62 -4.46 16.50
N LYS A 71 -11.79 -3.89 16.83
CA LYS A 71 -13.08 -4.61 16.72
C LYS A 71 -13.34 -5.09 15.29
N PHE A 72 -13.04 -4.28 14.28
CA PHE A 72 -13.23 -4.63 12.88
C PHE A 72 -12.34 -5.79 12.46
N VAL A 73 -11.02 -5.70 12.68
CA VAL A 73 -10.08 -6.75 12.27
C VAL A 73 -10.21 -8.03 13.11
N ASP A 74 -10.59 -7.93 14.38
CA ASP A 74 -10.87 -9.10 15.23
C ASP A 74 -12.17 -9.80 14.81
N THR A 75 -13.12 -9.05 14.22
CA THR A 75 -14.39 -9.63 13.73
C THR A 75 -14.22 -10.32 12.39
N PHE A 76 -13.53 -9.71 11.46
CA PHE A 76 -13.46 -10.16 10.05
C PHE A 76 -12.14 -10.88 9.71
N GLY A 77 -11.07 -10.60 10.45
CA GLY A 77 -9.73 -11.12 10.14
C GLY A 77 -9.24 -10.63 8.78
N ALA A 78 -8.55 -11.51 8.08
CA ALA A 78 -8.13 -11.27 6.71
C ALA A 78 -9.33 -11.12 5.77
N ARG A 79 -9.24 -10.16 4.85
CA ARG A 79 -10.33 -9.76 3.95
C ARG A 79 -9.92 -9.83 2.48
N PRO A 80 -9.49 -11.02 1.98
CA PRO A 80 -8.97 -11.12 0.63
C PRO A 80 -10.01 -10.71 -0.42
N SER A 81 -9.52 -10.14 -1.50
CA SER A 81 -10.33 -9.78 -2.67
C SER A 81 -11.21 -10.96 -3.12
N GLY A 82 -12.50 -10.72 -3.31
CA GLY A 82 -13.49 -11.73 -3.69
C GLY A 82 -13.95 -12.67 -2.57
N SER A 83 -13.54 -12.46 -1.33
CA SER A 83 -13.94 -13.28 -0.18
C SER A 83 -15.26 -12.82 0.44
N LYS A 84 -15.89 -13.75 1.18
CA LYS A 84 -17.07 -13.42 1.99
C LYS A 84 -16.72 -12.49 3.15
N SER A 85 -15.54 -12.63 3.77
CA SER A 85 -15.12 -11.77 4.87
C SER A 85 -14.98 -10.31 4.42
N LEU A 86 -14.51 -10.06 3.19
CA LEU A 86 -14.48 -8.72 2.62
C LEU A 86 -15.90 -8.16 2.45
N GLU A 87 -16.82 -8.91 1.83
CA GLU A 87 -18.19 -8.43 1.62
C GLU A 87 -18.94 -8.18 2.93
N ASP A 88 -18.79 -9.05 3.93
CA ASP A 88 -19.37 -8.85 5.25
C ASP A 88 -18.78 -7.60 5.96
N SER A 89 -17.48 -7.34 5.75
CA SER A 89 -16.81 -6.15 6.28
C SER A 89 -17.27 -4.87 5.58
N ILE A 90 -17.55 -4.92 4.28
CA ILE A 90 -18.14 -3.80 3.52
C ILE A 90 -19.55 -3.48 4.03
N ASP A 91 -20.38 -4.50 4.27
CA ASP A 91 -21.73 -4.29 4.85
C ASP A 91 -21.65 -3.66 6.24
N TYR A 92 -20.73 -4.14 7.09
CA TYR A 92 -20.48 -3.56 8.41
C TYR A 92 -20.07 -2.08 8.30
N MET A 93 -19.13 -1.75 7.43
CA MET A 93 -18.68 -0.37 7.24
C MET A 93 -19.79 0.52 6.69
N PHE A 94 -20.58 0.03 5.75
CA PHE A 94 -21.72 0.76 5.20
C PHE A 94 -22.75 1.12 6.29
N ASP A 95 -23.12 0.15 7.14
CA ASP A 95 -24.08 0.39 8.23
C ASP A 95 -23.51 1.32 9.30
N MET A 96 -22.22 1.18 9.62
CA MET A 96 -21.53 2.04 10.57
C MET A 96 -21.50 3.49 10.09
N LEU A 97 -21.12 3.75 8.83
CA LEU A 97 -21.06 5.10 8.24
C LEU A 97 -22.45 5.76 8.20
N ARG A 98 -23.51 5.02 7.95
CA ARG A 98 -24.88 5.53 8.03
C ARG A 98 -25.24 6.00 9.44
N GLY A 99 -24.73 5.31 10.46
CA GLY A 99 -24.92 5.67 11.86
C GLY A 99 -24.20 6.96 12.28
N GLN A 100 -23.21 7.44 11.53
CA GLN A 100 -22.44 8.65 11.85
C GLN A 100 -23.10 9.96 11.42
N GLY A 101 -24.28 9.94 10.80
CA GLY A 101 -24.94 11.13 10.29
C GLY A 101 -24.22 11.80 9.12
N LEU A 102 -23.49 11.00 8.34
CA LEU A 102 -22.82 11.43 7.12
C LEU A 102 -23.80 11.52 5.94
N ASP A 103 -23.45 12.35 4.96
CA ASP A 103 -24.26 12.53 3.78
C ASP A 103 -23.93 11.47 2.72
N PHE A 104 -24.92 11.10 1.88
CA PHE A 104 -24.74 10.25 0.71
C PHE A 104 -23.96 8.95 0.93
N VAL A 105 -24.19 8.27 2.04
CA VAL A 105 -23.58 6.96 2.27
C VAL A 105 -24.17 5.93 1.29
N HIS A 106 -23.32 5.37 0.42
CA HIS A 106 -23.71 4.38 -0.59
C HIS A 106 -22.53 3.46 -0.95
N THR A 107 -22.81 2.44 -1.75
CA THR A 107 -21.79 1.56 -2.30
C THR A 107 -21.81 1.58 -3.82
N GLU A 108 -20.65 1.36 -4.44
CA GLU A 108 -20.51 1.23 -5.89
C GLU A 108 -19.85 -0.10 -6.26
N ASN A 109 -20.52 -0.86 -7.13
CA ASN A 109 -20.04 -2.19 -7.54
C ASN A 109 -18.73 -2.11 -8.32
N ALA A 110 -17.84 -3.06 -8.04
CA ALA A 110 -16.64 -3.34 -8.81
C ALA A 110 -16.48 -4.83 -9.05
N SER A 111 -15.84 -5.20 -10.14
CA SER A 111 -15.45 -6.58 -10.41
C SER A 111 -14.02 -6.78 -9.94
N VAL A 112 -13.80 -7.72 -9.04
CA VAL A 112 -12.51 -7.95 -8.41
C VAL A 112 -11.95 -9.33 -8.75
N VAL A 113 -10.62 -9.44 -8.69
CA VAL A 113 -9.94 -10.73 -8.83
C VAL A 113 -10.32 -11.64 -7.67
N ASN A 114 -10.59 -12.90 -7.97
CA ASN A 114 -10.90 -13.94 -6.99
C ASN A 114 -9.84 -15.03 -7.07
N TRP A 115 -8.79 -14.86 -6.29
CA TRP A 115 -7.70 -15.81 -6.16
C TRP A 115 -7.63 -16.37 -4.75
N GLN A 116 -7.38 -17.67 -4.65
CA GLN A 116 -7.29 -18.40 -3.38
C GLN A 116 -5.96 -19.14 -3.31
N ARG A 117 -5.23 -18.97 -2.22
CA ARG A 117 -3.92 -19.56 -1.98
C ARG A 117 -3.96 -21.09 -1.91
N GLY A 118 -4.88 -21.66 -1.14
CA GLY A 118 -4.94 -23.10 -0.86
C GLY A 118 -3.83 -23.56 0.08
N HIS A 119 -3.58 -24.88 0.08
CA HIS A 119 -2.52 -25.48 0.89
C HIS A 119 -1.15 -25.26 0.23
N GLU A 120 -0.16 -24.87 1.04
CA GLU A 120 1.21 -24.60 0.59
C GLU A 120 2.23 -25.24 1.51
N GLU A 121 3.26 -25.84 0.94
CA GLU A 121 4.45 -26.28 1.67
C GLU A 121 5.70 -26.28 0.76
N ALA A 122 6.86 -26.03 1.36
CA ALA A 122 8.13 -26.18 0.69
C ALA A 122 9.16 -26.83 1.60
N TRP A 123 10.01 -27.68 0.99
CA TRP A 123 11.09 -28.37 1.67
C TRP A 123 12.34 -28.35 0.81
N MET A 124 13.45 -27.88 1.33
CA MET A 124 14.74 -28.26 0.80
C MET A 124 14.96 -29.73 1.17
N VAL A 125 15.12 -30.62 0.18
CA VAL A 125 15.29 -32.06 0.37
C VAL A 125 16.75 -32.48 0.25
N GLU A 126 17.54 -31.75 -0.51
CA GLU A 126 19.00 -31.91 -0.61
C GLU A 126 19.69 -30.55 -0.44
N PRO A 127 20.88 -30.50 0.18
CA PRO A 127 21.70 -31.59 0.74
C PRO A 127 21.22 -32.10 2.09
N ARG A 128 20.19 -31.52 2.69
CA ARG A 128 19.56 -31.98 3.94
C ARG A 128 18.10 -31.55 3.96
N LEU A 129 17.29 -32.29 4.72
CA LEU A 129 15.89 -31.94 4.92
C LEU A 129 15.77 -30.64 5.75
N LYS A 130 15.06 -29.63 5.22
CA LYS A 130 14.71 -28.40 5.91
C LYS A 130 13.36 -27.89 5.40
N ARG A 131 12.42 -27.67 6.30
CA ARG A 131 11.19 -26.94 5.96
C ARG A 131 11.54 -25.49 5.60
N MET A 132 10.91 -24.99 4.57
CA MET A 132 10.99 -23.60 4.13
C MET A 132 9.62 -22.97 4.29
N ASP A 133 9.57 -21.80 4.90
CA ASP A 133 8.32 -21.04 4.99
C ASP A 133 8.13 -20.26 3.70
N ILE A 134 6.94 -20.39 3.11
CA ILE A 134 6.59 -19.78 1.83
C ILE A 134 5.23 -19.08 1.92
N LEU A 135 5.01 -18.10 1.06
CA LEU A 135 3.70 -17.56 0.71
C LEU A 135 3.58 -17.46 -0.80
N GLY A 136 2.64 -18.18 -1.40
CA GLY A 136 2.33 -18.08 -2.82
C GLY A 136 2.00 -16.64 -3.19
N LEU A 137 2.46 -16.21 -4.36
CA LEU A 137 2.17 -14.87 -4.84
C LEU A 137 0.76 -14.82 -5.47
N GLY A 138 0.05 -13.72 -5.23
CA GLY A 138 -1.28 -13.50 -5.78
C GLY A 138 -1.29 -13.62 -7.32
N ASN A 139 -2.26 -14.32 -7.86
CA ASN A 139 -2.37 -14.79 -9.25
C ASN A 139 -1.48 -15.98 -9.64
N SER A 140 -0.64 -16.50 -8.74
CA SER A 140 0.12 -17.72 -9.01
C SER A 140 -0.80 -18.92 -9.27
N VAL A 141 -0.30 -19.90 -10.03
CA VAL A 141 -0.99 -21.17 -10.28
C VAL A 141 -0.53 -22.25 -9.30
N SER A 142 -1.34 -23.34 -9.19
CA SER A 142 -0.98 -24.52 -8.40
C SER A 142 0.18 -25.31 -9.02
N THR A 143 0.82 -26.12 -8.19
CA THR A 143 1.67 -27.23 -8.68
C THR A 143 0.79 -28.35 -9.23
N PRO A 144 1.36 -29.29 -10.05
CA PRO A 144 0.73 -30.57 -10.31
C PRO A 144 0.43 -31.35 -9.02
N PRO A 145 -0.49 -32.34 -9.06
CA PRO A 145 -0.69 -33.23 -7.93
C PRO A 145 0.64 -33.88 -7.50
N GLY A 146 0.93 -33.87 -6.19
CA GLY A 146 2.20 -34.35 -5.63
C GLY A 146 3.32 -33.31 -5.56
N GLY A 147 3.12 -32.13 -6.13
CA GLY A 147 4.10 -31.05 -6.10
C GLY A 147 5.15 -31.12 -7.21
N ILE A 148 6.13 -30.24 -7.10
CA ILE A 148 7.32 -30.17 -7.96
C ILE A 148 8.54 -30.44 -7.07
N THR A 149 9.39 -31.39 -7.48
CA THR A 149 10.70 -31.60 -6.87
C THR A 149 11.75 -31.38 -7.94
N ALA A 150 12.58 -30.36 -7.78
CA ALA A 150 13.59 -30.01 -8.79
C ALA A 150 14.81 -29.33 -8.17
N PRO A 151 15.96 -29.43 -8.84
CA PRO A 151 17.15 -28.64 -8.49
C PRO A 151 16.84 -27.15 -8.57
N VAL A 152 17.56 -26.38 -7.76
CA VAL A 152 17.43 -24.92 -7.70
C VAL A 152 18.52 -24.25 -8.55
N LEU A 153 18.14 -23.14 -9.19
CA LEU A 153 19.07 -22.15 -9.74
C LEU A 153 18.85 -20.82 -9.04
N VAL A 154 19.79 -20.41 -8.21
CA VAL A 154 19.75 -19.09 -7.54
C VAL A 154 20.42 -18.04 -8.40
N ILE A 155 19.75 -16.90 -8.57
CA ILE A 155 20.23 -15.74 -9.34
C ILE A 155 19.98 -14.45 -8.56
N GLY A 156 20.81 -13.43 -8.76
CA GLY A 156 20.71 -12.12 -8.10
C GLY A 156 19.91 -11.09 -8.89
N CYS A 157 19.84 -11.22 -10.22
CA CYS A 157 19.14 -10.26 -11.08
C CYS A 157 18.65 -10.87 -12.39
N PHE A 158 17.81 -10.14 -13.13
CA PHE A 158 17.25 -10.59 -14.41
C PHE A 158 18.33 -10.81 -15.48
N ASP A 159 19.36 -9.95 -15.54
CA ASP A 159 20.46 -10.09 -16.49
C ASP A 159 21.22 -11.41 -16.27
N GLU A 160 21.46 -11.77 -15.00
CA GLU A 160 22.07 -13.05 -14.64
C GLU A 160 21.19 -14.24 -15.06
N LEU A 161 19.85 -14.12 -14.98
CA LEU A 161 18.95 -15.15 -15.48
C LEU A 161 19.08 -15.31 -17.00
N GLU A 162 19.15 -14.21 -17.74
CA GLU A 162 19.30 -14.23 -19.20
C GLU A 162 20.60 -14.94 -19.60
N GLU A 163 21.73 -14.59 -18.99
CA GLU A 163 23.05 -15.21 -19.22
C GLU A 163 23.06 -16.71 -18.87
N ASN A 164 22.28 -17.13 -17.88
CA ASN A 164 22.19 -18.51 -17.41
C ASN A 164 20.90 -19.22 -17.83
N SER A 165 20.17 -18.72 -18.83
CA SER A 165 18.86 -19.24 -19.23
C SER A 165 18.88 -20.73 -19.58
N SER A 166 19.94 -21.22 -20.23
CA SER A 166 20.10 -22.65 -20.53
C SER A 166 20.18 -23.54 -19.28
N LYS A 167 20.64 -23.00 -18.13
CA LYS A 167 20.76 -23.73 -16.87
C LYS A 167 19.44 -23.72 -16.07
N ALA A 168 18.52 -22.85 -16.41
CA ALA A 168 17.21 -22.71 -15.72
C ALA A 168 16.21 -23.80 -16.12
N LYS A 169 16.42 -24.43 -17.28
CA LYS A 169 15.49 -25.42 -17.83
C LYS A 169 15.28 -26.59 -16.87
N GLY A 170 14.01 -26.81 -16.49
CA GLY A 170 13.60 -27.88 -15.58
C GLY A 170 13.93 -27.64 -14.10
N LYS A 171 14.46 -26.46 -13.75
CA LYS A 171 14.80 -26.10 -12.38
C LYS A 171 13.76 -25.15 -11.75
N ILE A 172 13.84 -25.01 -10.44
CA ILE A 172 13.20 -23.91 -9.69
C ILE A 172 14.16 -22.74 -9.68
N VAL A 173 13.76 -21.61 -10.27
CA VAL A 173 14.56 -20.38 -10.23
C VAL A 173 14.28 -19.66 -8.93
N VAL A 174 15.33 -19.28 -8.19
CA VAL A 174 15.25 -18.48 -6.98
C VAL A 174 15.85 -17.11 -7.26
N PHE A 175 15.04 -16.07 -7.19
CA PHE A 175 15.48 -14.69 -7.24
C PHE A 175 15.94 -14.27 -5.84
N ASN A 176 17.26 -14.17 -5.63
CA ASN A 176 17.87 -13.71 -4.36
C ASN A 176 18.31 -12.23 -4.47
N GLN A 177 17.46 -11.40 -5.03
CA GLN A 177 17.71 -9.95 -5.13
C GLN A 177 17.79 -9.29 -3.76
N GLU A 178 18.69 -8.32 -3.60
CA GLU A 178 18.73 -7.47 -2.42
C GLU A 178 17.56 -6.47 -2.42
N PHE A 179 17.06 -6.16 -1.23
CA PHE A 179 16.06 -5.09 -1.05
C PHE A 179 16.76 -3.73 -1.14
N VAL A 180 16.39 -2.92 -2.12
CA VAL A 180 16.89 -1.55 -2.29
C VAL A 180 15.84 -0.54 -1.85
N THR A 181 14.70 -0.54 -2.51
CA THR A 181 13.45 0.11 -2.13
C THR A 181 12.33 -0.75 -2.70
N TYR A 182 11.13 -0.64 -2.11
CA TYR A 182 9.99 -1.42 -2.59
C TYR A 182 9.78 -1.26 -4.11
N GLY A 183 9.69 -0.03 -4.60
CA GLY A 183 9.46 0.23 -6.03
C GLY A 183 10.55 -0.28 -6.96
N LYS A 184 11.82 -0.30 -6.53
CA LYS A 184 12.92 -0.86 -7.33
C LYS A 184 12.95 -2.39 -7.32
N THR A 185 12.62 -2.99 -6.17
CA THR A 185 12.69 -4.43 -5.97
C THR A 185 11.41 -5.15 -6.43
N LEU A 186 10.28 -4.43 -6.52
CA LEU A 186 8.96 -4.95 -6.86
C LEU A 186 8.93 -5.79 -8.14
N ASN A 187 9.72 -5.43 -9.16
CA ASN A 187 9.74 -6.13 -10.44
C ASN A 187 10.07 -7.62 -10.33
N TYR A 188 10.91 -8.02 -9.37
CA TYR A 188 11.24 -9.44 -9.16
C TYR A 188 10.00 -10.24 -8.74
N ARG A 189 9.14 -9.67 -7.91
CA ARG A 189 7.87 -10.28 -7.53
C ARG A 189 6.89 -10.27 -8.69
N VAL A 190 6.73 -9.14 -9.37
CA VAL A 190 5.69 -8.97 -10.40
C VAL A 190 6.01 -9.73 -11.68
N GLN A 191 7.26 -9.74 -12.13
CA GLN A 191 7.67 -10.27 -13.43
C GLN A 191 8.54 -11.54 -13.35
N GLY A 192 9.01 -11.90 -12.16
CA GLY A 192 9.95 -13.01 -11.97
C GLY A 192 9.43 -14.35 -12.51
N ALA A 193 8.15 -14.64 -12.31
CA ALA A 193 7.51 -15.85 -12.84
C ALA A 193 7.60 -15.94 -14.36
N SER A 194 7.30 -14.84 -15.06
CA SER A 194 7.36 -14.78 -16.52
C SER A 194 8.79 -14.91 -17.04
N ALA A 195 9.74 -14.24 -16.39
CA ALA A 195 11.16 -14.32 -16.75
C ALA A 195 11.70 -15.75 -16.56
N ALA A 196 11.43 -16.39 -15.41
CA ALA A 196 11.82 -17.76 -15.13
C ALA A 196 11.19 -18.76 -16.11
N ALA A 197 9.88 -18.59 -16.43
CA ALA A 197 9.19 -19.46 -17.37
C ALA A 197 9.77 -19.36 -18.80
N LYS A 198 10.13 -18.16 -19.27
CA LYS A 198 10.81 -17.96 -20.57
C LYS A 198 12.15 -18.68 -20.63
N ALA A 199 12.85 -18.78 -19.50
CA ALA A 199 14.09 -19.55 -19.38
C ALA A 199 13.87 -21.07 -19.21
N GLY A 200 12.60 -21.54 -19.21
CA GLY A 200 12.24 -22.95 -19.09
C GLY A 200 12.22 -23.50 -17.67
N ALA A 201 12.16 -22.65 -16.67
CA ALA A 201 11.97 -23.04 -15.27
C ALA A 201 10.60 -23.70 -15.05
N VAL A 202 10.50 -24.58 -14.03
CA VAL A 202 9.27 -25.28 -13.66
C VAL A 202 8.52 -24.59 -12.51
N ALA A 203 9.21 -23.76 -11.76
CA ALA A 203 8.65 -22.88 -10.72
C ALA A 203 9.59 -21.70 -10.46
N ALA A 204 9.10 -20.68 -9.79
CA ALA A 204 9.92 -19.56 -9.32
C ALA A 204 9.71 -19.32 -7.83
N LEU A 205 10.78 -18.98 -7.12
CA LEU A 205 10.75 -18.52 -5.74
C LEU A 205 11.38 -17.13 -5.67
N VAL A 206 10.76 -16.21 -4.94
CA VAL A 206 11.23 -14.82 -4.84
C VAL A 206 11.58 -14.52 -3.40
N ARG A 207 12.79 -14.06 -3.14
CA ARG A 207 13.18 -13.52 -1.84
C ARG A 207 12.23 -12.41 -1.46
N SER A 208 11.74 -12.43 -0.25
CA SER A 208 10.79 -11.44 0.29
C SER A 208 11.28 -10.00 0.09
N LEU A 209 10.35 -9.12 -0.29
CA LEU A 209 10.63 -7.70 -0.56
C LEU A 209 10.68 -6.90 0.75
N THR A 210 11.69 -7.17 1.54
CA THR A 210 11.90 -6.57 2.85
C THR A 210 13.39 -6.46 3.16
N PRO A 211 13.81 -5.49 3.97
CA PRO A 211 15.19 -5.44 4.47
C PRO A 211 15.50 -6.59 5.43
N MET A 212 14.46 -7.19 6.06
CA MET A 212 14.63 -8.26 7.06
C MET A 212 13.34 -9.05 7.16
N SER A 213 13.40 -10.39 7.20
CA SER A 213 12.20 -11.23 7.25
C SER A 213 11.96 -11.97 8.57
N ILE A 214 12.98 -12.23 9.38
CA ILE A 214 12.87 -13.05 10.60
C ILE A 214 12.10 -14.35 10.31
N ASN A 215 12.51 -15.05 9.27
CA ASN A 215 11.86 -16.26 8.76
C ASN A 215 10.37 -16.09 8.40
N SER A 216 9.95 -14.87 8.02
CA SER A 216 8.59 -14.53 7.59
C SER A 216 8.59 -14.22 6.09
N PRO A 217 7.92 -15.00 5.24
CA PRO A 217 7.77 -14.66 3.83
C PRO A 217 6.77 -13.53 3.64
N HIS A 218 7.00 -12.68 2.63
CA HIS A 218 6.15 -11.58 2.24
C HIS A 218 5.47 -11.88 0.92
N THR A 219 4.15 -11.96 0.91
CA THR A 219 3.36 -12.18 -0.31
C THR A 219 3.22 -10.90 -1.14
N GLY A 220 2.31 -10.88 -2.07
CA GLY A 220 1.94 -9.77 -2.93
C GLY A 220 1.56 -10.25 -4.31
N TYR A 221 0.94 -9.40 -5.12
CA TYR A 221 0.52 -9.80 -6.44
C TYR A 221 1.69 -10.00 -7.43
N MET A 222 1.45 -10.87 -8.41
CA MET A 222 2.29 -11.06 -9.58
C MET A 222 1.42 -11.14 -10.85
N LYS A 223 2.04 -11.02 -12.00
CA LYS A 223 1.37 -11.22 -13.28
C LYS A 223 2.17 -12.13 -14.19
N TYR A 224 1.47 -12.84 -15.06
CA TYR A 224 2.08 -13.56 -16.17
C TYR A 224 2.00 -12.71 -17.43
N ASP A 225 3.09 -12.69 -18.21
CA ASP A 225 3.07 -12.12 -19.54
C ASP A 225 2.15 -12.95 -20.45
N GLU A 226 1.63 -12.32 -21.50
CA GLU A 226 0.89 -13.02 -22.55
C GLU A 226 1.79 -14.07 -23.23
N ASN A 227 1.22 -15.22 -23.56
CA ASN A 227 1.89 -16.33 -24.25
C ASN A 227 3.09 -16.97 -23.49
N VAL A 228 3.15 -16.79 -22.16
CA VAL A 228 4.13 -17.47 -21.31
C VAL A 228 3.45 -18.59 -20.54
N THR A 229 4.12 -19.74 -20.43
CA THR A 229 3.65 -20.85 -19.58
C THR A 229 3.55 -20.37 -18.15
N ARG A 230 2.38 -20.50 -17.53
CA ARG A 230 2.19 -20.14 -16.12
C ARG A 230 2.86 -21.20 -15.23
N ILE A 231 3.78 -20.78 -14.40
CA ILE A 231 4.49 -21.65 -13.44
C ILE A 231 4.17 -21.24 -12.00
N PRO A 232 4.11 -22.18 -11.04
CA PRO A 232 3.90 -21.87 -9.63
C PRO A 232 4.98 -20.92 -9.11
N THR A 233 4.55 -19.91 -8.34
CA THR A 233 5.48 -18.87 -7.83
C THR A 233 5.10 -18.48 -6.42
N ALA A 234 6.09 -18.51 -5.52
CA ALA A 234 5.93 -18.13 -4.12
C ALA A 234 7.06 -17.21 -3.66
N SER A 235 6.76 -16.42 -2.64
CA SER A 235 7.78 -15.75 -1.85
C SER A 235 8.39 -16.72 -0.84
N ILE A 236 9.70 -16.58 -0.60
CA ILE A 236 10.45 -17.26 0.46
C ILE A 236 11.10 -16.24 1.40
N THR A 237 11.53 -16.70 2.55
CA THR A 237 12.22 -15.84 3.52
C THR A 237 13.59 -15.38 2.98
N VAL A 238 14.07 -14.23 3.48
CA VAL A 238 15.44 -13.74 3.17
C VAL A 238 16.46 -14.80 3.56
N GLU A 239 16.27 -15.41 4.73
CA GLU A 239 17.18 -16.41 5.29
C GLU A 239 17.28 -17.67 4.41
N ASP A 240 16.16 -18.14 3.84
CA ASP A 240 16.16 -19.31 2.96
C ASP A 240 16.73 -19.00 1.58
N ALA A 241 16.43 -17.83 1.02
CA ALA A 241 17.04 -17.39 -0.23
C ALA A 241 18.56 -17.31 -0.12
N GLU A 242 19.09 -16.74 0.95
CA GLU A 242 20.51 -16.65 1.22
C GLU A 242 21.15 -18.02 1.54
N LEU A 243 20.43 -18.92 2.22
CA LEU A 243 20.92 -20.29 2.44
C LEU A 243 21.12 -21.01 1.12
N LEU A 244 20.12 -20.96 0.22
CA LEU A 244 20.21 -21.59 -1.10
C LEU A 244 21.35 -21.01 -1.94
N ALA A 245 21.54 -19.68 -1.90
CA ALA A 245 22.64 -19.00 -2.57
C ALA A 245 24.00 -19.51 -2.07
N ARG A 246 24.22 -19.53 -0.75
CA ARG A 246 25.47 -20.01 -0.16
C ARG A 246 25.76 -21.50 -0.45
N LEU A 247 24.72 -22.34 -0.58
CA LEU A 247 24.89 -23.74 -0.98
C LEU A 247 25.36 -23.84 -2.44
N GLN A 248 24.71 -23.09 -3.35
CA GLN A 248 25.09 -23.05 -4.75
C GLN A 248 26.51 -22.50 -4.94
N GLU A 249 26.91 -21.44 -4.26
CA GLU A 249 28.27 -20.88 -4.29
C GLU A 249 29.35 -21.87 -3.86
N ARG A 250 29.03 -22.80 -2.96
CA ARG A 250 29.93 -23.88 -2.50
C ARG A 250 29.92 -25.10 -3.42
N GLY A 251 29.22 -25.02 -4.55
CA GLY A 251 29.14 -26.11 -5.53
C GLY A 251 28.12 -27.20 -5.20
N SER A 252 27.23 -27.00 -4.20
CA SER A 252 26.10 -27.87 -3.99
C SER A 252 24.98 -27.54 -4.99
N GLU A 253 24.18 -28.52 -5.34
CA GLU A 253 22.95 -28.35 -6.12
C GLU A 253 21.74 -28.60 -5.21
N PRO A 254 21.20 -27.56 -4.55
CA PRO A 254 20.03 -27.74 -3.67
C PRO A 254 18.84 -28.26 -4.46
N VAL A 255 18.07 -29.16 -3.86
CA VAL A 255 16.81 -29.67 -4.42
C VAL A 255 15.68 -29.23 -3.52
N VAL A 256 14.63 -28.64 -4.09
CA VAL A 256 13.44 -28.19 -3.37
C VAL A 256 12.22 -28.95 -3.85
N LYS A 257 11.40 -29.41 -2.89
CA LYS A 257 10.04 -29.88 -3.11
C LYS A 257 9.09 -28.74 -2.80
N LEU A 258 8.25 -28.36 -3.76
CA LEU A 258 7.25 -27.29 -3.66
C LEU A 258 5.85 -27.88 -3.91
N VAL A 259 4.91 -27.57 -3.02
CA VAL A 259 3.48 -27.86 -3.18
C VAL A 259 2.70 -26.56 -3.03
N MET A 260 1.87 -26.25 -3.99
CA MET A 260 1.01 -25.07 -3.97
C MET A 260 -0.38 -25.41 -4.50
N GLY A 261 -1.41 -25.03 -3.75
CA GLY A 261 -2.82 -25.30 -4.06
C GLY A 261 -3.59 -24.12 -4.62
N ALA A 262 -2.90 -23.09 -5.10
CA ALA A 262 -3.50 -21.84 -5.58
C ALA A 262 -4.56 -22.05 -6.67
N LYS A 263 -5.65 -21.27 -6.60
CA LYS A 263 -6.76 -21.34 -7.56
C LYS A 263 -7.20 -19.94 -7.97
N SER A 264 -7.31 -19.70 -9.26
CA SER A 264 -8.02 -18.55 -9.80
C SER A 264 -9.47 -18.95 -10.09
N LEU A 265 -10.41 -18.27 -9.46
CA LEU A 265 -11.85 -18.42 -9.66
C LEU A 265 -12.35 -17.34 -10.64
N PRO A 266 -13.58 -17.46 -11.15
CA PRO A 266 -14.19 -16.36 -11.90
C PRO A 266 -14.16 -15.07 -11.06
N PRO A 267 -14.03 -13.89 -11.72
CA PRO A 267 -14.09 -12.61 -11.01
C PRO A 267 -15.33 -12.51 -10.12
N ALA A 268 -15.16 -11.96 -8.94
CA ALA A 268 -16.24 -11.73 -7.99
C ALA A 268 -16.80 -10.31 -8.10
N SER A 269 -18.05 -10.13 -7.69
CA SER A 269 -18.62 -8.80 -7.50
C SER A 269 -18.29 -8.33 -6.08
N SER A 270 -17.77 -7.12 -5.96
CA SER A 270 -17.50 -6.43 -4.70
C SER A 270 -17.92 -4.97 -4.80
N ARG A 271 -17.65 -4.15 -3.78
CA ARG A 271 -18.16 -2.78 -3.72
C ARG A 271 -17.17 -1.85 -3.00
N ASN A 272 -16.94 -0.67 -3.59
CA ASN A 272 -16.39 0.47 -2.83
C ASN A 272 -17.47 1.02 -1.89
N THR A 273 -17.09 1.49 -0.72
CA THR A 273 -18.00 2.18 0.21
C THR A 273 -17.68 3.67 0.22
N ILE A 274 -18.70 4.52 0.00
CA ILE A 274 -18.56 5.96 -0.16
C ILE A 274 -19.42 6.67 0.88
N ALA A 275 -18.84 7.70 1.51
CA ALA A 275 -19.55 8.60 2.42
C ALA A 275 -19.04 10.03 2.22
N GLU A 276 -19.89 11.02 2.52
CA GLU A 276 -19.57 12.44 2.32
C GLU A 276 -19.95 13.30 3.52
N ILE A 277 -19.21 14.40 3.67
CA ILE A 277 -19.73 15.65 4.24
C ILE A 277 -19.93 16.58 3.06
N ARG A 278 -21.19 16.82 2.70
CA ARG A 278 -21.52 17.71 1.59
C ARG A 278 -21.07 19.14 1.90
N GLY A 279 -20.41 19.78 0.95
CA GLY A 279 -19.98 21.16 1.04
C GLY A 279 -21.16 22.14 1.13
N ASP A 280 -20.98 23.22 1.87
CA ASP A 280 -22.03 24.23 2.08
C ASP A 280 -22.10 25.28 0.97
N SER A 281 -20.98 25.60 0.33
CA SER A 281 -20.88 26.73 -0.60
C SER A 281 -20.54 26.30 -2.03
N ILE A 282 -19.73 25.27 -2.21
CA ILE A 282 -19.25 24.75 -3.51
C ILE A 282 -19.34 23.21 -3.49
N PRO A 283 -20.54 22.64 -3.28
CA PRO A 283 -20.68 21.19 -3.05
C PRO A 283 -20.31 20.30 -4.23
N GLU A 284 -20.20 20.84 -5.45
CA GLU A 284 -19.77 20.12 -6.64
C GLU A 284 -18.28 19.86 -6.68
N GLU A 285 -17.46 20.68 -6.03
CA GLU A 285 -16.02 20.44 -5.92
C GLU A 285 -15.72 19.47 -4.77
N VAL A 286 -14.76 18.58 -4.98
CA VAL A 286 -14.50 17.45 -4.09
C VAL A 286 -13.04 17.43 -3.62
N VAL A 287 -12.85 17.22 -2.33
CA VAL A 287 -11.63 16.65 -1.75
C VAL A 287 -11.95 15.20 -1.39
N LEU A 288 -11.18 14.27 -1.96
CA LEU A 288 -11.35 12.84 -1.71
C LEU A 288 -10.27 12.35 -0.75
N ILE A 289 -10.67 11.59 0.27
CA ILE A 289 -9.77 10.87 1.17
C ILE A 289 -10.08 9.39 1.14
N SER A 290 -9.07 8.53 1.25
CA SER A 290 -9.27 7.09 1.06
C SER A 290 -8.26 6.20 1.76
N GLY A 291 -8.59 4.92 1.80
CA GLY A 291 -7.81 3.74 2.09
C GLY A 291 -8.58 2.53 1.61
N HIS A 292 -7.99 1.33 1.63
CA HIS A 292 -8.67 0.12 1.16
C HIS A 292 -9.13 -0.81 2.29
N LEU A 293 -10.23 -1.55 2.03
CA LEU A 293 -10.82 -2.47 3.00
C LEU A 293 -10.36 -3.90 2.85
N ASP A 294 -9.98 -4.31 1.64
CA ASP A 294 -9.42 -5.64 1.44
C ASP A 294 -8.02 -5.75 2.05
N SER A 295 -7.53 -6.94 2.18
CA SER A 295 -6.19 -7.25 2.67
C SER A 295 -5.72 -8.57 2.07
N TRP A 296 -4.45 -8.90 2.26
CA TRP A 296 -4.00 -10.26 2.01
C TRP A 296 -4.70 -11.28 2.92
N ASP A 297 -4.63 -12.54 2.55
CA ASP A 297 -5.21 -13.68 3.25
C ASP A 297 -4.35 -14.17 4.44
N VAL A 298 -3.32 -13.42 4.79
CA VAL A 298 -2.41 -13.62 5.91
C VAL A 298 -2.44 -12.42 6.84
N GLY A 299 -2.22 -12.63 8.13
CA GLY A 299 -2.36 -11.56 9.12
C GLY A 299 -3.81 -11.11 9.30
N GLN A 300 -4.00 -9.86 9.68
CA GLN A 300 -5.31 -9.22 9.88
C GLN A 300 -5.54 -8.04 8.92
N GLY A 301 -4.53 -7.63 8.13
CA GLY A 301 -4.62 -6.41 7.34
C GLY A 301 -4.94 -5.20 8.22
N ALA A 302 -4.25 -5.08 9.36
CA ALA A 302 -4.48 -4.00 10.31
C ALA A 302 -3.71 -2.74 9.90
N MET A 303 -2.46 -2.91 9.48
CA MET A 303 -1.58 -1.84 9.03
C MET A 303 -1.79 -1.56 7.53
N ASP A 304 -2.01 -2.59 6.74
CA ASP A 304 -2.17 -2.60 5.29
C ASP A 304 -3.54 -3.20 4.91
N ASP A 305 -4.62 -2.40 4.73
CA ASP A 305 -4.70 -0.96 4.98
C ASP A 305 -5.88 -0.62 5.91
N GLY A 306 -6.21 -1.52 6.85
CA GLY A 306 -7.27 -1.25 7.85
C GLY A 306 -7.10 0.11 8.53
N ALA A 307 -5.87 0.45 8.91
CA ALA A 307 -5.58 1.70 9.60
C ALA A 307 -5.79 2.94 8.72
N GLY A 308 -5.38 2.92 7.46
CA GLY A 308 -5.60 4.03 6.53
C GLY A 308 -7.07 4.21 6.18
N ALA A 309 -7.78 3.11 5.94
CA ALA A 309 -9.24 3.13 5.76
C ALA A 309 -9.94 3.75 6.99
N PHE A 310 -9.49 3.38 8.21
CA PHE A 310 -10.12 3.84 9.44
C PHE A 310 -9.84 5.31 9.74
N ILE A 311 -8.63 5.81 9.56
CA ILE A 311 -8.39 7.26 9.73
C ILE A 311 -9.18 8.09 8.70
N SER A 312 -9.45 7.54 7.51
CA SER A 312 -10.17 8.24 6.45
C SER A 312 -11.65 8.43 6.78
N TRP A 313 -12.36 7.37 7.17
CA TRP A 313 -13.75 7.55 7.56
C TRP A 313 -13.90 8.24 8.93
N ARG A 314 -12.96 8.00 9.87
CA ARG A 314 -12.96 8.69 11.18
C ARG A 314 -12.77 10.19 11.04
N ALA A 315 -12.00 10.63 10.04
CA ALA A 315 -11.88 12.05 9.72
C ALA A 315 -13.26 12.69 9.50
N LEU A 316 -14.14 12.06 8.71
CA LEU A 316 -15.50 12.58 8.49
C LEU A 316 -16.32 12.56 9.79
N ALA A 317 -16.26 11.48 10.56
CA ALA A 317 -17.02 11.34 11.80
C ALA A 317 -16.62 12.41 12.83
N VAL A 318 -15.33 12.65 13.03
CA VAL A 318 -14.79 13.69 13.92
C VAL A 318 -15.24 15.07 13.47
N LEU A 319 -15.12 15.39 12.18
CA LEU A 319 -15.53 16.69 11.64
C LEU A 319 -17.05 16.91 11.82
N ARG A 320 -17.87 15.89 11.56
CA ARG A 320 -19.32 15.93 11.76
C ARG A 320 -19.66 16.17 13.23
N ARG A 321 -19.03 15.46 14.16
CA ARG A 321 -19.20 15.63 15.61
C ARG A 321 -18.84 17.05 16.07
N LEU A 322 -17.80 17.64 15.48
CA LEU A 322 -17.36 19.00 15.80
C LEU A 322 -18.24 20.09 15.14
N GLY A 323 -19.22 19.70 14.32
CA GLY A 323 -20.09 20.64 13.58
C GLY A 323 -19.35 21.38 12.45
N LEU A 324 -18.28 20.79 11.90
CA LEU A 324 -17.47 21.39 10.85
C LEU A 324 -17.97 20.92 9.49
N THR A 325 -18.48 21.84 8.68
CA THR A 325 -18.87 21.61 7.29
C THR A 325 -17.99 22.45 6.41
N PRO A 326 -17.20 21.86 5.49
CA PRO A 326 -16.33 22.62 4.59
C PRO A 326 -17.11 23.24 3.43
N ARG A 327 -16.50 24.13 2.67
CA ARG A 327 -17.09 24.73 1.45
C ARG A 327 -17.32 23.70 0.35
N ARG A 328 -16.33 22.80 0.14
CA ARG A 328 -16.36 21.72 -0.85
C ARG A 328 -16.77 20.41 -0.18
N THR A 329 -17.31 19.53 -0.96
CA THR A 329 -17.61 18.18 -0.46
C THR A 329 -16.31 17.45 -0.07
N LEU A 330 -16.28 16.94 1.15
CA LEU A 330 -15.26 16.01 1.60
C LEU A 330 -15.81 14.59 1.46
N ARG A 331 -15.22 13.81 0.55
CA ARG A 331 -15.64 12.45 0.22
C ARG A 331 -14.64 11.46 0.76
N CYS A 332 -15.10 10.47 1.52
CA CYS A 332 -14.34 9.29 1.88
C CYS A 332 -14.71 8.14 0.96
N VAL A 333 -13.73 7.45 0.41
CA VAL A 333 -13.91 6.21 -0.34
C VAL A 333 -13.06 5.13 0.29
N LEU A 334 -13.73 4.04 0.68
CA LEU A 334 -13.07 2.82 1.17
C LEU A 334 -13.07 1.82 0.02
N TRP A 335 -11.88 1.57 -0.53
CA TRP A 335 -11.69 0.79 -1.73
C TRP A 335 -11.84 -0.69 -1.50
N THR A 336 -12.20 -1.44 -2.55
CA THR A 336 -12.20 -2.89 -2.60
C THR A 336 -11.24 -3.39 -3.68
N GLY A 337 -10.53 -4.49 -3.40
CA GLY A 337 -9.69 -5.17 -4.38
C GLY A 337 -8.44 -4.39 -4.79
N GLU A 338 -7.86 -3.63 -3.86
CA GLU A 338 -6.59 -2.93 -4.06
C GLU A 338 -5.46 -3.93 -4.26
N GLU A 339 -5.29 -4.88 -3.35
CA GLU A 339 -4.21 -5.86 -3.26
C GLU A 339 -3.98 -6.68 -4.53
N LEU A 340 -5.03 -6.84 -5.32
CA LEU A 340 -5.00 -7.52 -6.61
C LEU A 340 -5.42 -6.58 -7.73
N HIS A 341 -4.62 -5.53 -7.99
CA HIS A 341 -4.72 -4.59 -9.12
C HIS A 341 -5.66 -3.39 -8.93
N THR A 342 -5.83 -2.85 -7.71
CA THR A 342 -6.61 -1.62 -7.47
C THR A 342 -7.99 -1.61 -8.15
N ALA A 343 -8.68 -2.76 -8.15
CA ALA A 343 -9.85 -2.99 -9.01
C ALA A 343 -11.00 -2.02 -8.72
N GLY A 344 -11.30 -1.77 -7.44
CA GLY A 344 -12.33 -0.84 -7.00
C GLY A 344 -12.05 0.59 -7.43
N ALA A 345 -10.82 1.05 -7.24
CA ALA A 345 -10.39 2.40 -7.61
C ALA A 345 -10.37 2.61 -9.13
N MET A 346 -9.93 1.62 -9.89
CA MET A 346 -9.96 1.65 -11.36
C MET A 346 -11.39 1.76 -11.89
N GLU A 347 -12.34 1.00 -11.32
CA GLU A 347 -13.74 1.07 -11.71
C GLU A 347 -14.36 2.42 -11.33
N TYR A 348 -14.05 2.95 -10.14
CA TYR A 348 -14.47 4.28 -9.71
C TYR A 348 -13.92 5.36 -10.66
N PHE A 349 -12.62 5.32 -10.99
CA PHE A 349 -12.01 6.23 -11.95
C PHE A 349 -12.74 6.18 -13.30
N ARG A 350 -12.97 4.98 -13.85
CA ARG A 350 -13.65 4.80 -15.12
C ARG A 350 -15.05 5.43 -15.16
N ARG A 351 -15.80 5.35 -14.05
CA ARG A 351 -17.17 5.91 -13.96
C ARG A 351 -17.21 7.41 -13.79
N HIS A 352 -16.27 7.95 -13.02
CA HIS A 352 -16.34 9.33 -12.54
C HIS A 352 -15.44 10.29 -13.32
N PHE A 353 -14.35 9.81 -13.91
CA PHE A 353 -13.31 10.66 -14.47
C PHE A 353 -13.85 11.71 -15.47
N SER A 354 -14.62 11.29 -16.46
CA SER A 354 -15.12 12.20 -17.50
C SER A 354 -16.00 13.33 -16.97
N ARG A 355 -16.67 13.13 -15.84
CA ARG A 355 -17.59 14.09 -15.23
C ARG A 355 -16.95 14.88 -14.10
N GLU A 356 -16.05 14.27 -13.34
CA GLU A 356 -15.58 14.83 -12.06
C GLU A 356 -14.11 15.27 -12.07
N GLN A 357 -13.28 14.93 -13.10
CA GLN A 357 -11.86 15.31 -13.08
C GLN A 357 -11.63 16.82 -12.86
N HIS A 358 -12.48 17.67 -13.43
CA HIS A 358 -12.38 19.12 -13.29
C HIS A 358 -12.92 19.64 -11.96
N LEU A 359 -13.68 18.82 -11.23
CA LEU A 359 -14.24 19.11 -9.91
C LEU A 359 -13.36 18.60 -8.77
N MET A 360 -12.51 17.60 -9.01
CA MET A 360 -11.56 17.11 -8.00
C MET A 360 -10.54 18.20 -7.66
N ASN A 361 -10.55 18.65 -6.41
CA ASN A 361 -9.59 19.64 -5.91
C ASN A 361 -8.30 18.96 -5.43
N LEU A 362 -8.43 17.86 -4.70
CA LEU A 362 -7.32 17.06 -4.17
C LEU A 362 -7.82 15.64 -3.95
N VAL A 363 -6.96 14.66 -4.22
CA VAL A 363 -7.19 13.26 -3.86
C VAL A 363 -6.11 12.82 -2.88
N MET A 364 -6.50 12.17 -1.78
CA MET A 364 -5.62 11.81 -0.68
C MET A 364 -5.80 10.34 -0.30
N GLU A 365 -4.71 9.63 -0.06
CA GLU A 365 -4.73 8.21 0.33
C GLU A 365 -3.75 7.95 1.46
N SER A 366 -4.14 7.10 2.39
CA SER A 366 -3.28 6.59 3.43
C SER A 366 -3.12 5.08 3.26
N ASP A 367 -1.97 4.65 2.73
CA ASP A 367 -1.65 3.25 2.42
C ASP A 367 -0.13 3.03 2.53
N SER A 368 0.43 3.37 3.69
CA SER A 368 1.84 3.15 4.01
C SER A 368 2.05 3.07 5.53
N GLY A 369 1.01 2.61 6.22
CA GLY A 369 0.95 2.49 7.67
C GLY A 369 0.72 3.82 8.41
N THR A 370 0.14 3.70 9.59
CA THR A 370 -0.22 4.82 10.47
C THR A 370 0.73 4.93 11.67
N PHE A 371 2.03 4.92 11.38
CA PHE A 371 3.07 5.22 12.38
C PHE A 371 3.05 6.71 12.73
N ARG A 372 3.96 7.13 13.61
CA ARG A 372 4.06 8.55 13.99
C ARG A 372 4.06 9.46 12.74
N PRO A 373 3.07 10.37 12.62
CA PRO A 373 2.95 11.19 11.43
C PRO A 373 4.10 12.22 11.35
N LEU A 374 4.61 12.42 10.14
CA LEU A 374 5.61 13.42 9.82
C LEU A 374 5.01 14.59 9.05
N GLY A 375 3.90 14.37 8.36
CA GLY A 375 3.22 15.33 7.52
C GLY A 375 2.57 14.67 6.31
N LEU A 376 2.75 15.25 5.12
CA LEU A 376 2.20 14.72 3.88
C LEU A 376 3.28 14.58 2.80
N SER A 377 3.08 13.60 1.90
CA SER A 377 3.76 13.56 0.61
C SER A 377 2.79 14.07 -0.45
N TYR A 378 3.25 14.88 -1.39
CA TYR A 378 2.39 15.55 -2.37
C TYR A 378 2.87 15.33 -3.81
N SER A 379 1.92 15.05 -4.70
CA SER A 379 2.11 14.95 -6.14
C SER A 379 1.31 16.03 -6.85
N GLY A 380 2.02 16.93 -7.50
CA GLY A 380 1.49 18.03 -8.29
C GLY A 380 2.65 18.88 -8.79
N SER A 381 2.54 19.42 -10.03
CA SER A 381 3.63 20.18 -10.66
C SER A 381 3.67 21.64 -10.23
N ASN A 382 2.53 22.17 -9.77
CA ASN A 382 2.38 23.60 -9.49
C ASN A 382 3.04 23.99 -8.17
N GLU A 383 3.95 24.97 -8.22
CA GLU A 383 4.71 25.44 -7.05
C GLU A 383 3.82 26.14 -6.01
N GLN A 384 2.84 26.93 -6.46
CA GLN A 384 1.91 27.58 -5.55
C GLN A 384 1.08 26.56 -4.76
N ALA A 385 0.66 25.46 -5.41
CA ALA A 385 -0.04 24.37 -4.72
C ALA A 385 0.84 23.71 -3.66
N ARG A 386 2.12 23.45 -3.97
CA ARG A 386 3.09 22.90 -2.99
C ARG A 386 3.25 23.83 -1.79
N CYS A 387 3.32 25.14 -2.05
CA CYS A 387 3.42 26.14 -0.99
C CYS A 387 2.15 26.24 -0.14
N ILE A 388 0.96 26.07 -0.71
CA ILE A 388 -0.30 26.00 0.05
C ILE A 388 -0.25 24.79 1.00
N VAL A 389 0.14 23.60 0.50
CA VAL A 389 0.25 22.39 1.32
C VAL A 389 1.29 22.59 2.44
N ALA A 390 2.46 23.16 2.12
CA ALA A 390 3.49 23.45 3.12
C ALA A 390 3.00 24.40 4.22
N GLU A 391 2.28 25.49 3.85
CA GLU A 391 1.74 26.43 4.83
C GLU A 391 0.64 25.81 5.70
N VAL A 392 -0.22 24.95 5.13
CA VAL A 392 -1.20 24.17 5.90
C VAL A 392 -0.50 23.27 6.92
N LEU A 393 0.56 22.56 6.50
CA LEU A 393 1.30 21.66 7.39
C LEU A 393 1.98 22.38 8.55
N ARG A 394 2.33 23.66 8.42
CA ARG A 394 2.86 24.45 9.57
C ARG A 394 1.89 24.52 10.74
N LEU A 395 0.60 24.39 10.51
CA LEU A 395 -0.41 24.41 11.58
C LEU A 395 -0.33 23.18 12.50
N PHE A 396 0.31 22.09 12.03
CA PHE A 396 0.49 20.83 12.75
C PHE A 396 1.79 20.76 13.55
N ALA A 397 2.45 21.89 13.79
CA ALA A 397 3.61 21.96 14.67
C ALA A 397 3.38 21.36 16.07
N PRO A 398 2.19 21.46 16.71
CA PRO A 398 1.95 20.85 18.02
C PRO A 398 2.14 19.32 18.04
N ILE A 399 1.97 18.63 16.92
CA ILE A 399 2.15 17.18 16.79
C ILE A 399 3.38 16.81 15.95
N ASN A 400 4.27 17.77 15.67
CA ASN A 400 5.49 17.59 14.86
C ASN A 400 5.24 17.02 13.45
N ALA A 401 4.06 17.25 12.85
CA ALA A 401 3.67 16.73 11.53
C ALA A 401 3.70 17.83 10.45
N THR A 402 4.83 18.54 10.35
CA THR A 402 4.98 19.71 9.46
C THR A 402 5.73 19.42 8.16
N ARG A 403 6.17 18.19 7.96
CA ARG A 403 7.02 17.82 6.81
C ARG A 403 6.18 17.69 5.54
N LEU A 404 6.65 18.32 4.45
CA LEU A 404 6.18 18.07 3.10
C LEU A 404 7.28 17.38 2.30
N THR A 405 6.95 16.26 1.68
CA THR A 405 7.80 15.57 0.70
C THR A 405 7.12 15.54 -0.65
N LEU A 406 7.89 15.35 -1.74
CA LEU A 406 7.33 15.25 -3.08
C LEU A 406 7.23 13.79 -3.50
N GLY A 407 6.15 13.46 -4.22
CA GLY A 407 5.86 12.09 -4.67
C GLY A 407 4.95 11.35 -3.68
N ALA A 408 3.64 11.54 -3.80
CA ALA A 408 2.65 10.79 -3.02
C ALA A 408 2.67 9.31 -3.41
N SER A 409 2.61 8.42 -2.41
CA SER A 409 2.33 7.00 -2.56
C SER A 409 0.83 6.80 -2.40
N ALA A 410 0.13 6.62 -3.52
CA ALA A 410 -1.33 6.54 -3.57
C ALA A 410 -1.74 5.63 -4.74
N PRO A 411 -1.62 4.28 -4.56
CA PRO A 411 -1.88 3.33 -5.65
C PRO A 411 -3.28 3.44 -6.22
N ASP A 412 -4.31 3.50 -5.39
CA ASP A 412 -5.70 3.62 -5.80
C ASP A 412 -6.01 4.95 -6.51
N LEU A 413 -5.28 5.99 -6.19
CA LEU A 413 -5.47 7.32 -6.78
C LEU A 413 -4.49 7.64 -7.93
N SER A 414 -3.63 6.68 -8.29
CA SER A 414 -2.58 6.88 -9.29
C SER A 414 -3.13 7.33 -10.65
N SER A 415 -4.31 6.85 -11.06
CA SER A 415 -4.94 7.25 -12.31
C SER A 415 -5.38 8.71 -12.30
N TRP A 416 -5.94 9.21 -11.19
CA TRP A 416 -6.29 10.63 -11.05
C TRP A 416 -5.06 11.53 -11.08
N ILE A 417 -3.99 11.12 -10.39
CA ILE A 417 -2.73 11.87 -10.32
C ILE A 417 -2.06 11.95 -11.68
N LYS A 418 -2.06 10.86 -12.45
CA LYS A 418 -1.53 10.84 -13.83
C LYS A 418 -2.26 11.80 -14.76
N GLU A 419 -3.55 12.01 -14.55
CA GLU A 419 -4.36 12.95 -15.31
C GLU A 419 -4.31 14.39 -14.76
N GLY A 420 -3.35 14.67 -13.85
CA GLY A 420 -3.04 16.01 -13.35
C GLY A 420 -3.92 16.48 -12.19
N VAL A 421 -4.69 15.60 -11.55
CA VAL A 421 -5.35 15.92 -10.28
C VAL A 421 -4.29 15.97 -9.17
N PRO A 422 -4.23 17.02 -8.34
CA PRO A 422 -3.33 17.05 -7.19
C PRO A 422 -3.56 15.85 -6.28
N GLY A 423 -2.46 15.18 -5.87
CA GLY A 423 -2.52 14.02 -4.99
C GLY A 423 -1.70 14.21 -3.73
N ALA A 424 -2.13 13.62 -2.62
CA ALA A 424 -1.36 13.57 -1.40
C ALA A 424 -1.46 12.20 -0.73
N SER A 425 -0.45 11.85 0.05
CA SER A 425 -0.49 10.68 0.94
C SER A 425 0.02 11.03 2.33
N LEU A 426 -0.42 10.27 3.33
CA LEU A 426 0.09 10.39 4.68
C LEU A 426 1.58 10.04 4.69
N SER A 427 2.41 10.90 5.30
CA SER A 427 3.83 10.64 5.52
C SER A 427 4.07 10.31 6.98
N THR A 428 4.59 9.13 7.27
CA THR A 428 4.83 8.62 8.61
C THR A 428 6.28 8.17 8.79
N ALA A 429 6.68 7.89 10.03
CA ALA A 429 7.95 7.25 10.38
C ALA A 429 7.85 5.74 10.10
N ASN A 430 7.75 5.38 8.84
CA ASN A 430 7.40 4.04 8.36
C ASN A 430 8.60 3.13 8.09
N GLU A 431 9.73 3.33 8.80
CA GLU A 431 10.94 2.51 8.62
C GLU A 431 10.70 1.02 8.87
N LYS A 432 9.68 0.70 9.69
CA LYS A 432 9.30 -0.67 10.02
C LYS A 432 8.18 -1.24 9.13
N TYR A 433 7.58 -0.43 8.25
CA TYR A 433 6.44 -0.86 7.42
C TYR A 433 6.74 -2.17 6.70
N PHE A 434 7.86 -2.24 5.98
CA PHE A 434 8.26 -3.43 5.23
C PHE A 434 8.75 -4.61 6.07
N TYR A 435 8.72 -4.53 7.41
CA TYR A 435 8.92 -5.71 8.26
C TYR A 435 7.64 -6.53 8.38
N PHE A 436 6.48 -5.89 8.29
CA PHE A 436 5.16 -6.48 8.53
C PHE A 436 4.30 -6.58 7.27
N HIS A 437 4.53 -5.68 6.30
CA HIS A 437 3.78 -5.56 5.06
C HIS A 437 3.68 -6.91 4.33
N HIS A 438 2.44 -7.35 4.05
CA HIS A 438 2.11 -8.60 3.36
C HIS A 438 2.57 -9.88 4.07
N THR A 439 2.54 -9.91 5.39
CA THR A 439 2.93 -11.06 6.21
C THR A 439 1.86 -11.42 7.24
N GLU A 440 2.02 -12.60 7.87
CA GLU A 440 1.24 -13.03 9.05
C GLU A 440 1.35 -12.06 10.24
N ALA A 441 2.37 -11.19 10.26
CA ALA A 441 2.61 -10.25 11.33
C ALA A 441 1.84 -8.92 11.17
N ASP A 442 1.15 -8.69 10.05
CA ASP A 442 0.26 -7.53 9.90
C ASP A 442 -1.01 -7.70 10.75
N THR A 443 -0.90 -7.32 12.01
CA THR A 443 -1.92 -7.43 13.04
C THR A 443 -2.01 -6.16 13.87
N MET A 444 -3.03 -6.03 14.72
CA MET A 444 -3.16 -4.89 15.64
C MET A 444 -1.92 -4.66 16.54
N SER A 445 -1.09 -5.68 16.73
CA SER A 445 0.10 -5.58 17.58
C SER A 445 1.21 -4.67 17.00
N VAL A 446 1.14 -4.33 15.71
CA VAL A 446 2.11 -3.43 15.07
C VAL A 446 1.69 -1.96 15.12
N LEU A 447 0.44 -1.67 15.53
CA LEU A 447 -0.11 -0.34 15.61
C LEU A 447 0.01 0.24 17.02
N ASP A 448 0.34 1.53 17.10
CA ASP A 448 0.34 2.30 18.34
C ASP A 448 -0.92 3.18 18.42
N ARG A 449 -1.61 3.15 19.58
CA ARG A 449 -2.85 3.89 19.80
C ARG A 449 -2.68 5.40 19.63
N HIS A 450 -1.62 5.95 20.20
CA HIS A 450 -1.35 7.36 20.16
C HIS A 450 -0.93 7.84 18.76
N GLU A 451 -0.10 7.05 18.08
CA GLU A 451 0.29 7.35 16.70
C GLU A 451 -0.91 7.34 15.75
N LEU A 452 -1.85 6.40 15.94
CA LEU A 452 -3.09 6.34 15.15
C LEU A 452 -4.00 7.55 15.43
N ASP A 453 -4.11 8.02 16.68
CA ASP A 453 -4.83 9.25 17.02
C ASP A 453 -4.18 10.47 16.36
N LEU A 454 -2.84 10.57 16.40
CA LEU A 454 -2.10 11.65 15.73
C LEU A 454 -2.36 11.65 14.20
N CYS A 455 -2.34 10.47 13.57
CA CYS A 455 -2.67 10.32 12.15
C CYS A 455 -4.11 10.74 11.85
N THR A 456 -5.06 10.30 12.67
CA THR A 456 -6.48 10.68 12.54
C THR A 456 -6.67 12.19 12.64
N ALA A 457 -6.00 12.84 13.61
CA ALA A 457 -6.10 14.29 13.80
C ALA A 457 -5.51 15.07 12.62
N LEU A 458 -4.32 14.66 12.14
CA LEU A 458 -3.71 15.27 10.94
C LEU A 458 -4.62 15.10 9.72
N TRP A 459 -5.12 13.88 9.48
CA TRP A 459 -5.93 13.54 8.32
C TRP A 459 -7.24 14.32 8.29
N ALA A 460 -7.95 14.37 9.44
CA ALA A 460 -9.21 15.11 9.58
C ALA A 460 -9.02 16.62 9.38
N ALA A 461 -8.06 17.23 10.07
CA ALA A 461 -7.90 18.68 9.99
C ALA A 461 -7.31 19.13 8.65
N ALA A 462 -6.36 18.38 8.07
CA ALA A 462 -5.77 18.73 6.76
C ALA A 462 -6.81 18.61 5.65
N SER A 463 -7.55 17.51 5.57
CA SER A 463 -8.59 17.30 4.55
C SER A 463 -9.71 18.36 4.66
N TYR A 464 -10.12 18.71 5.90
CA TYR A 464 -11.06 19.81 6.13
C TYR A 464 -10.53 21.12 5.56
N ILE A 465 -9.29 21.50 5.87
CA ILE A 465 -8.72 22.78 5.41
C ILE A 465 -8.67 22.80 3.88
N PHE A 466 -8.20 21.73 3.22
CA PHE A 466 -8.15 21.69 1.74
C PHE A 466 -9.55 21.75 1.11
N ALA A 467 -10.57 21.23 1.79
CA ALA A 467 -11.95 21.34 1.34
C ALA A 467 -12.58 22.73 1.62
N ASP A 468 -12.07 23.47 2.63
CA ASP A 468 -12.66 24.75 3.08
C ASP A 468 -11.90 26.00 2.58
N LEU A 469 -10.69 25.89 2.06
CA LEU A 469 -9.95 27.03 1.49
C LEU A 469 -10.74 27.77 0.41
N SER A 470 -10.65 29.12 0.39
CA SER A 470 -11.32 29.95 -0.62
C SER A 470 -10.80 29.69 -2.04
N VAL A 471 -9.64 29.11 -2.19
CA VAL A 471 -9.01 28.79 -3.48
C VAL A 471 -8.90 27.27 -3.66
N ARG A 472 -8.91 26.84 -4.92
CA ARG A 472 -8.54 25.47 -5.27
C ARG A 472 -7.01 25.33 -5.25
N LEU A 473 -6.53 24.10 -5.07
CA LEU A 473 -5.14 23.78 -5.34
C LEU A 473 -4.88 23.93 -6.86
N PRO A 474 -3.96 24.80 -7.29
CA PRO A 474 -3.60 24.92 -8.69
C PRO A 474 -2.98 23.62 -9.23
N ARG A 475 -3.29 23.30 -10.48
CA ARG A 475 -2.76 22.13 -11.19
C ARG A 475 -1.49 22.43 -11.95
#